data_9dabf24404ca2c67a597a267023b9d7f
#
_entry.id   9dabf24404ca2c67a597a267023b9d7f
#
_cell.length_a   1.000
_cell.length_b   1.000
_cell.length_c   1.000
_cell.angle_alpha   90.00
_cell.angle_beta   90.00
_cell.angle_gamma   90.00
#
_symmetry.space_group_name_H-M   'P 1'
#
loop_
_entity.id
_entity.type
_entity.pdbx_description
1 polymer ?
#
loop_
_entity_poly.entity_id
_entity_poly.type
_entity_poly.pdbx_seq_one_letter_code
_entity_poly.pdbx_strand_id
1 'polypeptide(L)'
;MKISVCGYYSPMCFLCDVKHSSWPGRRGFLLAAAGSAASLAATPLLAQVNVGRSSSLRNLVPAEELEAAATQQYSQLLADARAQGALAPPNHPQMQRLQAISKRLIPQTAQWNDRARQWRWDVNLIGSKQINAFCMPGGKIAFYTGILDQLKLSDDEVGMIMGHEMAHALREHARARIAKSQGTGTLLSLGSQLLGLGQLGDMAANVGTQLLTLRFSRDDETDADLVGLELAARGGYNPQAAVSLWEKMAQAGGGSTGPSFLSTHPSGPQRSQELQSNVPKVQGLYQRARG
;
A
#
# COMPACT_ATOMS: atom_id res chain seq x y z
N MET A 1 -12.38 76.72 -35.42
CA MET A 1 -11.49 77.25 -34.34
C MET A 1 -12.03 76.84 -32.99
N LYS A 2 -11.22 76.26 -32.17
CA LYS A 2 -11.40 75.78 -30.80
C LYS A 2 -12.22 74.51 -30.68
N ILE A 3 -11.63 73.30 -30.56
CA ILE A 3 -10.79 72.75 -29.48
C ILE A 3 -11.55 72.59 -28.17
N SER A 4 -11.54 71.35 -27.76
CA SER A 4 -11.38 70.89 -26.39
C SER A 4 -12.60 70.24 -25.77
N VAL A 5 -12.53 69.22 -25.12
CA VAL A 5 -11.58 68.22 -24.56
C VAL A 5 -12.30 67.47 -23.46
N CYS A 6 -12.02 66.21 -23.44
CA CYS A 6 -11.88 65.39 -22.26
C CYS A 6 -13.09 65.08 -21.39
N GLY A 7 -13.56 63.86 -21.57
CA GLY A 7 -14.34 63.17 -20.55
C GLY A 7 -13.43 62.62 -19.47
N TYR A 8 -13.81 62.83 -18.24
CA TYR A 8 -13.27 62.08 -17.10
C TYR A 8 -14.20 60.93 -16.75
N TYR A 9 -13.71 59.72 -16.87
CA TYR A 9 -14.28 58.54 -16.24
C TYR A 9 -14.11 58.69 -14.71
N SER A 10 -15.22 58.74 -14.00
CA SER A 10 -15.23 58.52 -12.54
C SER A 10 -15.52 57.07 -12.24
N PRO A 11 -14.74 56.39 -11.41
CA PRO A 11 -15.06 55.05 -10.98
C PRO A 11 -16.31 55.03 -10.12
N MET A 12 -17.26 54.20 -10.46
CA MET A 12 -18.45 53.94 -9.66
C MET A 12 -18.05 53.47 -8.26
N CYS A 13 -18.52 54.20 -7.28
CA CYS A 13 -18.35 53.86 -5.87
C CYS A 13 -19.29 52.70 -5.52
N PHE A 14 -18.76 51.55 -5.24
CA PHE A 14 -19.49 50.27 -4.94
C PHE A 14 -20.35 50.37 -3.65
N LEU A 15 -20.27 51.45 -2.91
CA LEU A 15 -20.95 51.64 -1.63
C LEU A 15 -22.27 52.45 -1.72
N CYS A 16 -22.66 52.95 -2.89
CA CYS A 16 -23.89 53.73 -3.01
C CYS A 16 -25.15 52.93 -3.34
N ASP A 17 -25.03 51.66 -3.69
CA ASP A 17 -26.15 50.83 -4.14
C ASP A 17 -26.78 49.95 -3.03
N VAL A 18 -26.39 50.12 -1.78
CA VAL A 18 -26.88 49.28 -0.67
C VAL A 18 -28.09 49.89 0.07
N LYS A 19 -28.71 50.94 -0.44
CA LYS A 19 -29.76 51.64 0.33
C LYS A 19 -31.19 51.16 0.12
N HIS A 20 -31.46 50.11 -0.68
CA HIS A 20 -32.83 49.64 -0.90
C HIS A 20 -32.96 48.11 -1.00
N SER A 21 -32.23 47.31 -0.22
CA SER A 21 -32.59 45.94 -0.04
C SER A 21 -33.33 45.78 1.30
N SER A 22 -34.61 45.48 1.22
CA SER A 22 -35.42 45.02 2.36
C SER A 22 -34.79 43.77 2.97
N TRP A 23 -34.60 43.78 4.25
CA TRP A 23 -34.11 42.61 5.00
C TRP A 23 -35.02 41.40 4.76
N PRO A 24 -34.48 40.25 4.36
CA PRO A 24 -35.29 39.06 4.27
C PRO A 24 -35.75 38.65 5.68
N GLY A 25 -37.05 38.42 5.81
CA GLY A 25 -37.68 38.05 7.05
C GLY A 25 -37.09 36.74 7.62
N ARG A 26 -37.39 36.47 8.90
CA ARG A 26 -36.91 35.28 9.67
C ARG A 26 -36.87 33.95 8.95
N ARG A 27 -37.71 33.77 7.91
CA ARG A 27 -37.73 32.54 7.08
C ARG A 27 -36.53 32.42 6.12
N GLY A 28 -35.95 33.51 5.66
CA GLY A 28 -34.74 33.50 4.82
C GLY A 28 -33.49 33.15 5.60
N PHE A 29 -33.43 33.47 6.89
CA PHE A 29 -32.29 33.15 7.74
C PHE A 29 -32.19 31.67 8.06
N LEU A 30 -33.34 30.97 8.21
CA LEU A 30 -33.37 29.54 8.45
C LEU A 30 -32.96 28.72 7.21
N LEU A 31 -33.25 29.21 6.00
CA LEU A 31 -32.81 28.55 4.76
C LEU A 31 -31.31 28.74 4.49
N ALA A 32 -30.76 29.91 4.84
CA ALA A 32 -29.32 30.13 4.75
C ALA A 32 -28.49 29.31 5.76
N ALA A 33 -29.05 29.08 6.96
CA ALA A 33 -28.42 28.22 7.96
C ALA A 33 -28.48 26.72 7.60
N ALA A 34 -29.54 26.26 6.90
CA ALA A 34 -29.64 24.88 6.42
C ALA A 34 -28.71 24.58 5.25
N GLY A 35 -28.38 25.58 4.40
CA GLY A 35 -27.44 25.45 3.31
C GLY A 35 -25.97 25.33 3.77
N SER A 36 -25.64 25.86 4.94
CA SER A 36 -24.28 25.84 5.47
C SER A 36 -23.90 24.54 6.19
N ALA A 37 -24.89 23.71 6.55
CA ALA A 37 -24.66 22.43 7.24
C ALA A 37 -24.35 21.27 6.27
N ALA A 38 -24.57 21.43 4.96
CA ALA A 38 -24.35 20.38 3.96
C ALA A 38 -22.94 20.36 3.35
N SER A 39 -22.06 21.29 3.71
CA SER A 39 -20.72 21.41 3.14
C SER A 39 -19.60 20.76 3.98
N LEU A 40 -19.95 19.92 4.95
CA LEU A 40 -18.98 19.17 5.77
C LEU A 40 -18.71 17.75 5.24
N ALA A 41 -18.90 17.54 3.95
CA ALA A 41 -18.67 16.22 3.38
C ALA A 41 -17.60 16.25 2.30
N ALA A 42 -16.62 15.43 2.48
CA ALA A 42 -15.49 15.08 1.63
C ALA A 42 -14.25 15.94 1.82
N THR A 43 -13.65 15.90 3.00
CA THR A 43 -12.19 16.00 3.02
C THR A 43 -11.65 14.88 2.12
N PRO A 44 -10.82 15.21 1.11
CA PRO A 44 -10.19 14.18 0.31
C PRO A 44 -9.48 13.22 1.26
N LEU A 45 -9.61 11.92 0.98
CA LEU A 45 -8.95 10.83 1.70
C LEU A 45 -7.44 10.89 1.44
N LEU A 46 -6.80 12.01 1.78
CA LEU A 46 -5.36 12.17 1.66
C LEU A 46 -4.66 11.18 2.61
N ALA A 47 -3.51 10.72 2.19
CA ALA A 47 -2.63 9.94 3.04
C ALA A 47 -2.31 10.71 4.32
N GLN A 48 -2.35 10.03 5.46
CA GLN A 48 -2.02 10.62 6.76
C GLN A 48 -0.53 10.47 7.07
N VAL A 49 0.11 9.45 6.47
CA VAL A 49 1.55 9.20 6.59
C VAL A 49 2.30 9.90 5.45
N ASN A 50 3.47 10.41 5.76
CA ASN A 50 4.33 11.04 4.75
C ASN A 50 5.46 10.07 4.36
N VAL A 51 5.38 9.52 3.15
CA VAL A 51 6.30 8.49 2.62
C VAL A 51 7.01 8.96 1.35
N GLY A 52 7.18 10.12 1.03
CA GLY A 52 7.91 10.58 -0.14
C GLY A 52 7.44 9.95 -1.47
N ARG A 53 8.15 10.21 -2.53
CA ARG A 53 7.87 9.66 -3.87
C ARG A 53 8.50 8.28 -4.02
N SER A 54 7.79 7.34 -4.67
CA SER A 54 8.38 6.07 -5.09
C SER A 54 9.58 6.29 -6.02
N SER A 55 10.58 5.41 -5.92
CA SER A 55 11.82 5.50 -6.72
C SER A 55 11.53 5.57 -8.23
N SER A 56 12.13 6.53 -8.93
CA SER A 56 12.01 6.65 -10.38
C SER A 56 12.67 5.49 -11.14
N LEU A 57 13.60 4.77 -10.50
CA LEU A 57 14.24 3.59 -11.11
C LEU A 57 13.23 2.51 -11.49
N ARG A 58 12.08 2.42 -10.82
CA ARG A 58 11.01 1.49 -11.19
C ARG A 58 10.59 1.63 -12.67
N ASN A 59 10.67 2.82 -13.25
CA ASN A 59 10.26 3.07 -14.62
C ASN A 59 11.17 2.39 -15.68
N LEU A 60 12.34 1.89 -15.27
CA LEU A 60 13.25 1.12 -16.12
C LEU A 60 12.80 -0.33 -16.31
N VAL A 61 11.85 -0.82 -15.53
CA VAL A 61 11.28 -2.18 -15.64
C VAL A 61 9.81 -2.04 -15.98
N PRO A 62 9.29 -2.58 -17.09
CA PRO A 62 7.88 -2.53 -17.43
C PRO A 62 7.01 -3.19 -16.35
N ALA A 63 5.95 -2.50 -15.92
CA ALA A 63 5.10 -2.97 -14.82
C ALA A 63 4.33 -4.23 -15.21
N GLU A 64 3.74 -4.22 -16.40
CA GLU A 64 2.93 -5.31 -16.95
C GLU A 64 3.72 -6.61 -17.06
N GLU A 65 4.97 -6.52 -17.52
CA GLU A 65 5.84 -7.68 -17.68
C GLU A 65 6.20 -8.29 -16.33
N LEU A 66 6.53 -7.44 -15.34
CA LEU A 66 6.84 -7.93 -14.00
C LEU A 66 5.60 -8.52 -13.30
N GLU A 67 4.42 -7.92 -13.48
CA GLU A 67 3.15 -8.44 -12.96
C GLU A 67 2.78 -9.79 -13.61
N ALA A 68 3.03 -9.95 -14.92
CA ALA A 68 2.84 -11.21 -15.63
C ALA A 68 3.79 -12.30 -15.13
N ALA A 69 5.08 -11.99 -15.00
CA ALA A 69 6.10 -12.90 -14.46
C ALA A 69 5.77 -13.30 -13.01
N ALA A 70 5.36 -12.34 -12.19
CA ALA A 70 4.93 -12.60 -10.81
C ALA A 70 3.70 -13.53 -10.75
N THR A 71 2.73 -13.31 -11.65
CA THR A 71 1.53 -14.16 -11.73
C THR A 71 1.89 -15.59 -12.12
N GLN A 72 2.79 -15.78 -13.09
CA GLN A 72 3.26 -17.11 -13.50
C GLN A 72 3.97 -17.81 -12.35
N GLN A 73 4.92 -17.14 -11.70
CA GLN A 73 5.66 -17.69 -10.57
C GLN A 73 4.75 -18.05 -9.40
N TYR A 74 3.79 -17.19 -9.09
CA TYR A 74 2.82 -17.45 -8.04
C TYR A 74 1.95 -18.68 -8.36
N SER A 75 1.52 -18.82 -9.61
CA SER A 75 0.75 -19.98 -10.07
C SER A 75 1.55 -21.27 -9.93
N GLN A 76 2.84 -21.24 -10.27
CA GLN A 76 3.73 -22.39 -10.10
C GLN A 76 3.90 -22.75 -8.61
N LEU A 77 4.16 -21.73 -7.76
CA LEU A 77 4.26 -21.95 -6.30
C LEU A 77 3.00 -22.59 -5.72
N LEU A 78 1.81 -22.16 -6.14
CA LEU A 78 0.56 -22.77 -5.68
C LEU A 78 0.35 -24.19 -6.23
N ALA A 79 0.79 -24.47 -7.46
CA ALA A 79 0.75 -25.80 -8.03
C ALA A 79 1.66 -26.77 -7.24
N ASP A 80 2.87 -26.34 -6.91
CA ASP A 80 3.83 -27.12 -6.12
C ASP A 80 3.30 -27.34 -4.69
N ALA A 81 2.76 -26.31 -4.06
CA ALA A 81 2.13 -26.43 -2.74
C ALA A 81 0.93 -27.40 -2.76
N ARG A 82 0.13 -27.38 -3.83
CA ARG A 82 -0.99 -28.30 -3.99
C ARG A 82 -0.51 -29.76 -4.18
N ALA A 83 0.51 -29.97 -5.00
CA ALA A 83 1.09 -31.29 -5.23
C ALA A 83 1.66 -31.90 -3.94
N GLN A 84 2.14 -31.06 -3.03
CA GLN A 84 2.66 -31.46 -1.71
C GLN A 84 1.56 -31.54 -0.63
N GLY A 85 0.29 -31.30 -0.97
CA GLY A 85 -0.80 -31.24 0.02
C GLY A 85 -0.69 -30.08 1.00
N ALA A 86 0.14 -29.08 0.69
CA ALA A 86 0.42 -27.94 1.56
C ALA A 86 -0.47 -26.70 1.28
N LEU A 87 -1.20 -26.67 0.16
CA LEU A 87 -2.11 -25.56 -0.13
C LEU A 87 -3.40 -25.70 0.68
N ALA A 88 -3.69 -24.74 1.54
CA ALA A 88 -4.90 -24.77 2.35
C ALA A 88 -6.17 -24.66 1.48
N PRO A 89 -7.20 -25.48 1.77
CA PRO A 89 -8.47 -25.37 1.05
C PRO A 89 -9.21 -24.08 1.42
N PRO A 90 -10.14 -23.58 0.57
CA PRO A 90 -10.86 -22.31 0.82
C PRO A 90 -11.65 -22.27 2.13
N ASN A 91 -12.08 -23.42 2.64
CA ASN A 91 -12.82 -23.56 3.89
C ASN A 91 -11.92 -23.67 5.13
N HIS A 92 -10.59 -23.63 4.99
CA HIS A 92 -9.67 -23.64 6.12
C HIS A 92 -9.85 -22.36 6.95
N PRO A 93 -10.00 -22.41 8.30
CA PRO A 93 -10.29 -21.24 9.13
C PRO A 93 -9.31 -20.07 8.95
N GLN A 94 -8.00 -20.37 8.92
CA GLN A 94 -6.99 -19.33 8.70
C GLN A 94 -7.05 -18.75 7.27
N MET A 95 -7.44 -19.54 6.27
CA MET A 95 -7.61 -19.05 4.90
C MET A 95 -8.80 -18.08 4.84
N GLN A 96 -9.93 -18.42 5.46
CA GLN A 96 -11.09 -17.54 5.55
C GLN A 96 -10.76 -16.24 6.29
N ARG A 97 -9.96 -16.35 7.35
CA ARG A 97 -9.43 -15.20 8.11
C ARG A 97 -8.61 -14.26 7.22
N LEU A 98 -7.65 -14.79 6.46
CA LEU A 98 -6.85 -14.00 5.52
C LEU A 98 -7.69 -13.34 4.43
N GLN A 99 -8.69 -14.06 3.90
CA GLN A 99 -9.62 -13.51 2.92
C GLN A 99 -10.49 -12.39 3.51
N ALA A 100 -10.95 -12.51 4.76
CA ALA A 100 -11.70 -11.46 5.41
C ALA A 100 -10.86 -10.19 5.62
N ILE A 101 -9.58 -10.37 5.99
CA ILE A 101 -8.64 -9.25 6.16
C ILE A 101 -8.38 -8.58 4.81
N SER A 102 -8.05 -9.34 3.77
CA SER A 102 -7.76 -8.79 2.45
C SER A 102 -8.94 -8.02 1.84
N LYS A 103 -10.18 -8.49 2.04
CA LYS A 103 -11.40 -7.80 1.59
C LYS A 103 -11.54 -6.40 2.18
N ARG A 104 -11.00 -6.15 3.37
CA ARG A 104 -11.02 -4.83 4.01
C ARG A 104 -9.87 -3.94 3.55
N LEU A 105 -8.71 -4.52 3.22
CA LEU A 105 -7.52 -3.77 2.80
C LEU A 105 -7.54 -3.40 1.31
N ILE A 106 -7.93 -4.32 0.42
CA ILE A 106 -7.91 -4.13 -1.03
C ILE A 106 -8.62 -2.84 -1.48
N PRO A 107 -9.81 -2.46 -0.98
CA PRO A 107 -10.47 -1.22 -1.38
C PRO A 107 -9.67 0.05 -1.07
N GLN A 108 -8.70 -0.03 -0.15
CA GLN A 108 -7.88 1.10 0.30
C GLN A 108 -6.60 1.30 -0.54
N THR A 109 -6.32 0.42 -1.50
CA THR A 109 -5.05 0.38 -2.23
C THR A 109 -4.91 1.43 -3.33
N ALA A 110 -6.02 1.85 -3.91
CA ALA A 110 -6.04 2.70 -5.11
C ALA A 110 -5.41 4.09 -4.90
N GLN A 111 -5.36 4.58 -3.66
CA GLN A 111 -4.71 5.85 -3.34
C GLN A 111 -3.17 5.79 -3.43
N TRP A 112 -2.60 4.58 -3.37
CA TRP A 112 -1.16 4.36 -3.41
C TRP A 112 -0.64 3.93 -4.78
N ASN A 113 -1.51 3.29 -5.59
CA ASN A 113 -1.18 2.87 -6.94
C ASN A 113 -2.47 2.68 -7.76
N ASP A 114 -2.65 3.50 -8.79
CA ASP A 114 -3.83 3.41 -9.66
C ASP A 114 -3.95 2.07 -10.39
N ARG A 115 -2.82 1.41 -10.68
CA ARG A 115 -2.78 0.07 -11.28
C ARG A 115 -3.43 -0.99 -10.40
N ALA A 116 -3.42 -0.79 -9.08
CA ALA A 116 -4.00 -1.72 -8.11
C ALA A 116 -5.50 -1.99 -8.33
N ARG A 117 -6.21 -1.07 -9.00
CA ARG A 117 -7.63 -1.24 -9.41
C ARG A 117 -7.81 -2.35 -10.45
N GLN A 118 -6.77 -2.63 -11.24
CA GLN A 118 -6.79 -3.62 -12.33
C GLN A 118 -6.18 -4.96 -11.89
N TRP A 119 -5.54 -5.01 -10.71
CA TRP A 119 -4.90 -6.22 -10.23
C TRP A 119 -5.94 -7.28 -9.86
N ARG A 120 -5.66 -8.50 -10.28
CA ARG A 120 -6.41 -9.67 -9.81
C ARG A 120 -5.80 -10.12 -8.48
N TRP A 121 -6.24 -9.48 -7.40
CA TRP A 121 -5.82 -9.82 -6.05
C TRP A 121 -6.13 -11.29 -5.76
N ASP A 122 -5.12 -12.00 -5.28
CA ASP A 122 -5.22 -13.41 -4.93
C ASP A 122 -4.52 -13.65 -3.59
N VAL A 123 -5.20 -14.33 -2.68
CA VAL A 123 -4.69 -14.58 -1.32
C VAL A 123 -4.75 -16.07 -1.07
N ASN A 124 -3.61 -16.65 -0.69
CA ASN A 124 -3.50 -18.08 -0.39
C ASN A 124 -2.72 -18.33 0.90
N LEU A 125 -3.01 -19.48 1.54
CA LEU A 125 -2.32 -19.96 2.72
C LEU A 125 -1.58 -21.25 2.38
N ILE A 126 -0.28 -21.29 2.67
CA ILE A 126 0.59 -22.42 2.39
C ILE A 126 1.05 -23.06 3.71
N GLY A 127 0.84 -24.35 3.87
CA GLY A 127 1.29 -25.13 5.02
C GLY A 127 2.82 -25.23 5.04
N SER A 128 3.46 -24.48 5.92
CA SER A 128 4.91 -24.49 6.11
C SER A 128 5.25 -23.96 7.50
N LYS A 129 6.34 -24.48 8.08
CA LYS A 129 6.90 -23.96 9.35
C LYS A 129 7.63 -22.62 9.20
N GLN A 130 7.84 -22.15 7.97
CA GLN A 130 8.51 -20.88 7.73
C GLN A 130 7.68 -19.72 8.30
N ILE A 131 8.34 -18.82 9.02
CA ILE A 131 7.76 -17.56 9.44
C ILE A 131 7.90 -16.59 8.26
N ASN A 132 6.93 -16.59 7.37
CA ASN A 132 6.97 -15.77 6.16
C ASN A 132 5.56 -15.41 5.63
N ALA A 133 5.50 -14.29 4.93
CA ALA A 133 4.39 -13.85 4.09
C ALA A 133 4.98 -12.97 2.97
N PHE A 134 4.27 -12.78 1.88
CA PHE A 134 4.69 -11.87 0.82
C PHE A 134 3.50 -11.39 -0.04
N CYS A 135 3.71 -10.30 -0.76
CA CYS A 135 2.84 -9.84 -1.84
C CYS A 135 3.69 -9.53 -3.09
N MET A 136 3.55 -10.36 -4.12
CA MET A 136 4.21 -10.09 -5.41
C MET A 136 3.47 -9.01 -6.21
N PRO A 137 4.16 -8.36 -7.19
CA PRO A 137 3.51 -7.46 -8.15
C PRO A 137 2.23 -8.06 -8.74
N GLY A 138 1.22 -7.22 -8.96
CA GLY A 138 -0.08 -7.69 -9.43
C GLY A 138 -0.99 -8.25 -8.33
N GLY A 139 -0.64 -8.05 -7.02
CA GLY A 139 -1.49 -8.39 -5.88
C GLY A 139 -1.56 -9.87 -5.55
N LYS A 140 -0.46 -10.63 -5.70
CA LYS A 140 -0.37 -12.06 -5.40
C LYS A 140 0.16 -12.27 -3.98
N ILE A 141 -0.72 -12.57 -3.03
CA ILE A 141 -0.45 -12.65 -1.60
C ILE A 141 -0.39 -14.10 -1.15
N ALA A 142 0.65 -14.49 -0.44
CA ALA A 142 0.68 -15.75 0.29
C ALA A 142 1.15 -15.55 1.72
N PHE A 143 0.54 -16.29 2.62
CA PHE A 143 0.96 -16.48 3.99
C PHE A 143 1.37 -17.93 4.19
N TYR A 144 2.40 -18.15 4.99
CA TYR A 144 2.74 -19.48 5.47
C TYR A 144 2.11 -19.70 6.85
N THR A 145 1.68 -20.93 7.15
CA THR A 145 1.08 -21.22 8.46
C THR A 145 2.02 -20.89 9.61
N GLY A 146 3.33 -21.03 9.40
CA GLY A 146 4.34 -20.77 10.43
C GLY A 146 4.30 -19.34 11.00
N ILE A 147 4.03 -18.31 10.19
CA ILE A 147 3.97 -16.93 10.69
C ILE A 147 2.74 -16.72 11.58
N LEU A 148 1.62 -17.36 11.25
CA LEU A 148 0.37 -17.26 12.02
C LEU A 148 0.45 -18.04 13.33
N ASP A 149 0.94 -19.27 13.27
CA ASP A 149 0.89 -20.23 14.37
C ASP A 149 2.00 -19.98 15.41
N GLN A 150 3.25 -19.73 14.95
CA GLN A 150 4.38 -19.56 15.86
C GLN A 150 4.34 -18.20 16.56
N LEU A 151 3.93 -17.14 15.85
CA LEU A 151 3.81 -15.80 16.42
C LEU A 151 2.46 -15.56 17.11
N LYS A 152 1.50 -16.46 16.98
CA LYS A 152 0.14 -16.35 17.54
C LYS A 152 -0.46 -14.98 17.25
N LEU A 153 -0.48 -14.61 15.98
CA LEU A 153 -0.88 -13.28 15.53
C LEU A 153 -2.38 -13.04 15.72
N SER A 154 -2.74 -11.88 16.26
CA SER A 154 -4.11 -11.36 16.25
C SER A 154 -4.52 -10.92 14.83
N ASP A 155 -5.81 -10.66 14.59
CA ASP A 155 -6.30 -10.15 13.30
C ASP A 155 -5.70 -8.78 12.96
N ASP A 156 -5.50 -7.93 13.98
CA ASP A 156 -4.86 -6.63 13.80
C ASP A 156 -3.41 -6.79 13.34
N GLU A 157 -2.65 -7.71 13.95
CA GLU A 157 -1.25 -7.98 13.57
C GLU A 157 -1.16 -8.61 12.17
N VAL A 158 -2.07 -9.52 11.81
CA VAL A 158 -2.15 -10.06 10.44
C VAL A 158 -2.50 -8.96 9.44
N GLY A 159 -3.40 -8.05 9.80
CA GLY A 159 -3.72 -6.87 9.00
C GLY A 159 -2.50 -5.96 8.79
N MET A 160 -1.64 -5.78 9.80
CA MET A 160 -0.40 -5.01 9.68
C MET A 160 0.61 -5.68 8.75
N ILE A 161 0.82 -7.02 8.87
CA ILE A 161 1.71 -7.76 7.95
C ILE A 161 1.17 -7.68 6.52
N MET A 162 -0.12 -7.99 6.34
CA MET A 162 -0.73 -7.95 4.99
C MET A 162 -0.63 -6.55 4.38
N GLY A 163 -0.88 -5.51 5.17
CA GLY A 163 -0.73 -4.12 4.74
C GLY A 163 0.72 -3.79 4.34
N HIS A 164 1.71 -4.23 5.11
CA HIS A 164 3.13 -4.09 4.81
C HIS A 164 3.52 -4.78 3.50
N GLU A 165 3.11 -6.03 3.32
CA GLU A 165 3.37 -6.78 2.09
C GLU A 165 2.69 -6.13 0.87
N MET A 166 1.43 -5.72 1.01
CA MET A 166 0.72 -4.98 -0.03
C MET A 166 1.42 -3.66 -0.36
N ALA A 167 1.98 -2.96 0.64
CA ALA A 167 2.70 -1.71 0.42
C ALA A 167 3.94 -1.90 -0.45
N HIS A 168 4.71 -3.00 -0.30
CA HIS A 168 5.82 -3.31 -1.19
C HIS A 168 5.38 -3.41 -2.65
N ALA A 169 4.25 -4.06 -2.93
CA ALA A 169 3.69 -4.15 -4.28
C ALA A 169 3.15 -2.79 -4.77
N LEU A 170 2.41 -2.06 -3.94
CA LEU A 170 1.83 -0.75 -4.27
C LEU A 170 2.89 0.31 -4.57
N ARG A 171 3.97 0.33 -3.79
CA ARG A 171 5.10 1.25 -3.96
C ARG A 171 6.10 0.78 -5.01
N GLU A 172 5.86 -0.41 -5.58
CA GLU A 172 6.66 -1.03 -6.64
C GLU A 172 8.14 -1.23 -6.25
N HIS A 173 8.40 -1.55 -4.98
CA HIS A 173 9.76 -1.71 -4.45
C HIS A 173 10.53 -2.79 -5.21
N ALA A 174 9.88 -3.90 -5.59
CA ALA A 174 10.51 -4.96 -6.38
C ALA A 174 11.00 -4.44 -7.75
N ARG A 175 10.20 -3.63 -8.45
CA ARG A 175 10.61 -3.01 -9.73
C ARG A 175 11.84 -2.13 -9.57
N ALA A 176 11.84 -1.26 -8.57
CA ALA A 176 12.96 -0.36 -8.29
C ALA A 176 14.23 -1.13 -7.92
N ARG A 177 14.10 -2.21 -7.13
CA ARG A 177 15.23 -3.06 -6.71
C ARG A 177 15.82 -3.84 -7.88
N ILE A 178 15.00 -4.44 -8.74
CA ILE A 178 15.43 -5.12 -9.96
C ILE A 178 16.16 -4.13 -10.86
N ALA A 179 15.59 -2.95 -11.12
CA ALA A 179 16.23 -1.92 -11.91
C ALA A 179 17.61 -1.51 -11.34
N LYS A 180 17.71 -1.35 -10.02
CA LYS A 180 18.97 -1.00 -9.35
C LYS A 180 20.01 -2.11 -9.44
N SER A 181 19.63 -3.37 -9.27
CA SER A 181 20.55 -4.51 -9.36
C SER A 181 21.12 -4.67 -10.77
N GLN A 182 20.32 -4.37 -11.79
CA GLN A 182 20.74 -4.38 -13.17
C GLN A 182 21.70 -3.23 -13.51
N GLY A 183 21.52 -2.05 -12.90
CA GLY A 183 22.36 -0.87 -13.12
C GLY A 183 23.78 -1.01 -12.59
N THR A 184 24.05 -1.96 -11.70
CA THR A 184 25.37 -2.14 -11.08
C THR A 184 26.27 -3.18 -11.75
N GLY A 185 25.86 -3.80 -12.88
CA GLY A 185 26.75 -4.74 -13.55
C GLY A 185 26.22 -5.51 -14.75
N THR A 186 24.93 -5.49 -15.06
CA THR A 186 24.38 -6.34 -16.11
C THR A 186 23.23 -5.70 -16.90
N LEU A 187 23.25 -4.38 -17.07
CA LEU A 187 22.21 -3.61 -17.78
C LEU A 187 21.99 -4.05 -19.24
N LEU A 188 22.97 -4.73 -19.84
CA LEU A 188 22.91 -5.14 -21.25
C LEU A 188 22.30 -6.53 -21.47
N SER A 189 22.33 -7.43 -20.49
CA SER A 189 21.90 -8.81 -20.72
C SER A 189 20.42 -9.06 -20.44
N LEU A 190 19.81 -8.35 -19.47
CA LEU A 190 18.39 -8.52 -19.17
C LEU A 190 17.49 -7.58 -19.97
N GLY A 191 17.94 -6.35 -20.26
CA GLY A 191 17.22 -5.46 -21.19
C GLY A 191 17.16 -6.03 -22.60
N SER A 192 18.23 -6.66 -23.08
CA SER A 192 18.24 -7.35 -24.37
C SER A 192 17.51 -8.70 -24.33
N GLN A 193 17.42 -9.36 -23.18
CA GLN A 193 16.63 -10.58 -22.99
C GLN A 193 15.14 -10.27 -22.77
N LEU A 194 14.80 -9.16 -22.14
CA LEU A 194 13.41 -8.67 -22.03
C LEU A 194 12.87 -8.12 -23.37
N LEU A 195 13.75 -7.59 -24.23
CA LEU A 195 13.38 -7.07 -25.54
C LEU A 195 13.63 -8.05 -26.70
N GLY A 196 14.28 -9.19 -26.48
CA GLY A 196 14.70 -10.15 -27.50
C GLY A 196 14.19 -11.57 -27.26
N LEU A 197 13.04 -11.88 -27.77
CA LEU A 197 12.73 -13.01 -28.64
C LEU A 197 13.51 -14.32 -28.33
N GLY A 198 12.98 -15.19 -27.47
CA GLY A 198 13.28 -16.59 -27.62
C GLY A 198 13.28 -17.52 -26.42
N GLN A 199 13.29 -17.05 -25.18
CA GLN A 199 13.26 -17.92 -23.99
C GLN A 199 12.45 -17.33 -22.86
N LEU A 200 11.18 -17.05 -23.10
CA LEU A 200 10.24 -16.51 -22.11
C LEU A 200 10.08 -17.40 -20.87
N GLY A 201 10.25 -18.72 -21.02
CA GLY A 201 10.10 -19.68 -19.92
C GLY A 201 11.21 -19.58 -18.87
N ASP A 202 12.47 -19.55 -19.28
CA ASP A 202 13.63 -19.53 -18.36
C ASP A 202 13.79 -18.18 -17.65
N MET A 203 13.40 -17.09 -18.33
CA MET A 203 13.40 -15.76 -17.74
C MET A 203 12.33 -15.58 -16.66
N ALA A 204 11.12 -16.04 -16.92
CA ALA A 204 10.04 -15.96 -15.95
C ALA A 204 10.39 -16.74 -14.68
N ALA A 205 11.05 -17.90 -14.80
CA ALA A 205 11.53 -18.66 -13.66
C ALA A 205 12.62 -17.92 -12.86
N ASN A 206 13.57 -17.28 -13.54
CA ASN A 206 14.65 -16.52 -12.89
C ASN A 206 14.13 -15.25 -12.19
N VAL A 207 13.27 -14.48 -12.84
CA VAL A 207 12.64 -13.29 -12.22
C VAL A 207 11.76 -13.70 -11.04
N GLY A 208 11.03 -14.79 -11.17
CA GLY A 208 10.16 -15.28 -10.13
C GLY A 208 10.91 -15.74 -8.88
N THR A 209 12.01 -16.47 -9.03
CA THR A 209 12.88 -16.85 -7.91
C THR A 209 13.48 -15.62 -7.25
N GLN A 210 13.85 -14.60 -8.02
CA GLN A 210 14.34 -13.33 -7.48
C GLN A 210 13.28 -12.61 -6.65
N LEU A 211 12.01 -12.61 -7.07
CA LEU A 211 10.93 -11.94 -6.34
C LEU A 211 10.72 -12.49 -4.92
N LEU A 212 10.87 -13.82 -4.73
CA LEU A 212 10.72 -14.46 -3.43
C LEU A 212 11.92 -14.25 -2.49
N THR A 213 13.10 -13.99 -3.05
CA THR A 213 14.36 -13.84 -2.31
C THR A 213 14.86 -12.40 -2.25
N LEU A 214 14.09 -11.47 -2.80
CA LEU A 214 14.47 -10.07 -2.90
C LEU A 214 14.58 -9.44 -1.50
N ARG A 215 15.76 -8.89 -1.20
CA ARG A 215 15.94 -8.10 0.03
C ARG A 215 15.64 -6.65 -0.25
N PHE A 216 14.79 -6.07 0.58
CA PHE A 216 14.46 -4.66 0.51
C PHE A 216 15.50 -3.80 1.25
N SER A 217 15.62 -2.54 0.88
CA SER A 217 16.45 -1.59 1.62
C SER A 217 15.71 -1.10 2.87
N ARG A 218 16.45 -0.49 3.80
CA ARG A 218 15.82 0.11 4.99
C ARG A 218 14.79 1.18 4.65
N ASP A 219 15.04 1.94 3.58
CA ASP A 219 14.11 2.97 3.11
C ASP A 219 12.84 2.34 2.53
N ASP A 220 12.97 1.24 1.75
CA ASP A 220 11.83 0.48 1.24
C ASP A 220 10.99 -0.09 2.41
N GLU A 221 11.66 -0.55 3.48
CA GLU A 221 11.00 -1.09 4.68
C GLU A 221 10.24 -0.01 5.44
N THR A 222 10.87 1.15 5.66
CA THR A 222 10.21 2.30 6.31
C THR A 222 9.01 2.77 5.50
N ASP A 223 9.15 2.87 4.18
CA ASP A 223 8.04 3.22 3.28
C ASP A 223 6.90 2.19 3.38
N ALA A 224 7.23 0.89 3.35
CA ALA A 224 6.25 -0.20 3.47
C ALA A 224 5.58 -0.23 4.85
N ASP A 225 6.31 0.03 5.93
CA ASP A 225 5.76 0.14 7.28
C ASP A 225 4.72 1.24 7.39
N LEU A 226 5.03 2.44 6.90
CA LEU A 226 4.13 3.59 7.00
C LEU A 226 2.90 3.44 6.11
N VAL A 227 3.08 3.04 4.85
CA VAL A 227 1.96 2.79 3.93
C VAL A 227 1.10 1.63 4.44
N GLY A 228 1.72 0.55 4.91
CA GLY A 228 1.02 -0.60 5.48
C GLY A 228 0.23 -0.25 6.74
N LEU A 229 0.81 0.57 7.62
CA LEU A 229 0.16 1.09 8.84
C LEU A 229 -1.12 1.87 8.48
N GLU A 230 -1.04 2.78 7.51
CA GLU A 230 -2.20 3.54 7.07
C GLU A 230 -3.24 2.65 6.38
N LEU A 231 -2.81 1.75 5.51
CA LEU A 231 -3.68 0.82 4.80
C LEU A 231 -4.47 -0.05 5.78
N ALA A 232 -3.80 -0.61 6.79
CA ALA A 232 -4.42 -1.41 7.83
C ALA A 232 -5.38 -0.59 8.70
N ALA A 233 -5.01 0.62 9.09
CA ALA A 233 -5.88 1.52 9.85
C ALA A 233 -7.16 1.87 9.08
N ARG A 234 -7.06 2.16 7.76
CA ARG A 234 -8.21 2.37 6.87
C ARG A 234 -9.08 1.11 6.72
N GLY A 235 -8.46 -0.07 6.76
CA GLY A 235 -9.15 -1.35 6.83
C GLY A 235 -9.80 -1.65 8.19
N GLY A 236 -9.64 -0.76 9.20
CA GLY A 236 -10.20 -0.90 10.55
C GLY A 236 -9.43 -1.88 11.43
N TYR A 237 -8.13 -2.03 11.20
CA TYR A 237 -7.21 -2.75 12.08
C TYR A 237 -6.48 -1.76 13.00
N ASN A 238 -6.32 -2.15 14.27
CA ASN A 238 -5.73 -1.28 15.29
C ASN A 238 -4.26 -0.99 14.96
N PRO A 239 -3.87 0.26 14.69
CA PRO A 239 -2.49 0.59 14.30
C PRO A 239 -1.46 0.30 15.39
N GLN A 240 -1.86 0.23 16.68
CA GLN A 240 -0.96 -0.15 17.76
C GLN A 240 -0.43 -1.58 17.60
N ALA A 241 -1.13 -2.44 16.89
CA ALA A 241 -0.69 -3.80 16.60
C ALA A 241 0.59 -3.87 15.74
N ALA A 242 0.94 -2.80 15.02
CA ALA A 242 2.21 -2.74 14.31
C ALA A 242 3.40 -2.82 15.27
N VAL A 243 3.30 -2.23 16.45
CA VAL A 243 4.37 -2.24 17.46
C VAL A 243 4.51 -3.64 18.07
N SER A 244 3.41 -4.22 18.54
CA SER A 244 3.42 -5.58 19.13
C SER A 244 3.86 -6.66 18.15
N LEU A 245 3.54 -6.49 16.86
CA LEU A 245 3.99 -7.37 15.78
C LEU A 245 5.53 -7.40 15.71
N TRP A 246 6.18 -6.22 15.68
CA TRP A 246 7.64 -6.16 15.60
C TRP A 246 8.33 -6.67 16.86
N GLU A 247 7.72 -6.51 18.04
CA GLU A 247 8.19 -7.13 19.27
C GLU A 247 8.17 -8.67 19.17
N LYS A 248 7.08 -9.26 18.68
CA LYS A 248 6.97 -10.71 18.43
C LYS A 248 8.00 -11.19 17.40
N MET A 249 8.17 -10.45 16.31
CA MET A 249 9.16 -10.75 15.27
C MET A 249 10.59 -10.73 15.84
N ALA A 250 10.93 -9.73 16.65
CA ALA A 250 12.26 -9.62 17.29
C ALA A 250 12.51 -10.78 18.25
N GLN A 251 11.52 -11.19 19.04
CA GLN A 251 11.63 -12.33 19.96
C GLN A 251 11.83 -13.65 19.21
N ALA A 252 11.13 -13.84 18.07
CA ALA A 252 11.28 -15.04 17.25
C ALA A 252 12.61 -15.07 16.48
N GLY A 253 13.22 -13.92 16.21
CA GLY A 253 14.48 -13.78 15.46
C GLY A 253 15.76 -14.05 16.27
N GLY A 254 15.67 -14.28 17.58
CA GLY A 254 16.82 -14.45 18.48
C GLY A 254 17.56 -15.81 18.37
N GLY A 255 17.16 -16.71 17.48
CA GLY A 255 17.80 -18.00 17.23
C GLY A 255 18.70 -18.01 15.99
N SER A 256 19.62 -18.99 15.88
CA SER A 256 20.52 -19.16 14.74
C SER A 256 19.81 -19.41 13.40
N THR A 257 18.53 -19.75 13.42
CA THR A 257 17.63 -19.88 12.28
C THR A 257 16.52 -18.85 12.39
N GLY A 258 16.86 -17.56 12.26
CA GLY A 258 15.89 -16.47 12.31
C GLY A 258 14.72 -16.66 11.32
N PRO A 259 13.57 -16.01 11.56
CA PRO A 259 12.44 -16.07 10.63
C PRO A 259 12.88 -15.69 9.22
N SER A 260 12.46 -16.45 8.22
CA SER A 260 12.75 -16.15 6.80
C SER A 260 12.19 -14.76 6.40
N PHE A 261 11.15 -14.28 7.06
CA PHE A 261 10.65 -12.91 6.93
C PHE A 261 11.74 -11.86 7.20
N LEU A 262 12.46 -11.98 8.32
CA LEU A 262 13.53 -11.04 8.65
C LEU A 262 14.76 -11.12 7.74
N SER A 263 14.90 -12.18 6.94
CA SER A 263 15.96 -12.30 5.94
C SER A 263 15.73 -11.41 4.72
N THR A 264 14.48 -11.20 4.35
CA THR A 264 14.05 -10.31 3.24
C THR A 264 13.66 -8.92 3.73
N HIS A 265 13.16 -8.81 4.98
CA HIS A 265 12.69 -7.59 5.63
C HIS A 265 13.57 -7.26 6.86
N PRO A 266 14.69 -6.58 6.67
CA PRO A 266 15.59 -6.29 7.78
C PRO A 266 14.90 -5.44 8.86
N SER A 267 14.92 -5.94 10.09
CA SER A 267 14.38 -5.24 11.26
C SER A 267 15.45 -4.35 11.93
N GLY A 268 15.00 -3.42 12.76
CA GLY A 268 15.86 -2.60 13.59
C GLY A 268 15.04 -1.72 14.55
N PRO A 269 15.67 -1.22 15.66
CA PRO A 269 14.96 -0.41 16.65
C PRO A 269 14.29 0.84 16.06
N GLN A 270 14.89 1.40 15.01
CA GLN A 270 14.39 2.59 14.33
C GLN A 270 13.01 2.36 13.71
N ARG A 271 12.73 1.16 13.13
CA ARG A 271 11.44 0.84 12.53
C ARG A 271 10.31 0.87 13.57
N SER A 272 10.53 0.24 14.72
CA SER A 272 9.54 0.24 15.81
C SER A 272 9.26 1.65 16.34
N GLN A 273 10.30 2.49 16.48
CA GLN A 273 10.17 3.88 16.90
C GLN A 273 9.41 4.71 15.86
N GLU A 274 9.71 4.53 14.58
CA GLU A 274 9.03 5.22 13.49
C GLU A 274 7.54 4.86 13.45
N LEU A 275 7.21 3.57 13.52
CA LEU A 275 5.83 3.10 13.61
C LEU A 275 5.11 3.71 14.83
N GLN A 276 5.72 3.63 16.01
CA GLN A 276 5.15 4.20 17.24
C GLN A 276 4.82 5.70 17.08
N SER A 277 5.71 6.46 16.44
CA SER A 277 5.51 7.91 16.21
C SER A 277 4.43 8.23 15.19
N ASN A 278 4.11 7.28 14.29
CA ASN A 278 3.11 7.45 13.24
C ASN A 278 1.73 6.86 13.60
N VAL A 279 1.62 5.99 14.61
CA VAL A 279 0.33 5.46 15.11
C VAL A 279 -0.70 6.58 15.37
N PRO A 280 -0.38 7.69 16.06
CA PRO A 280 -1.37 8.76 16.30
C PRO A 280 -1.91 9.38 15.01
N LYS A 281 -1.10 9.46 13.94
CA LYS A 281 -1.50 10.07 12.66
C LYS A 281 -2.60 9.28 11.96
N VAL A 282 -2.63 7.96 12.13
CA VAL A 282 -3.61 7.08 11.49
C VAL A 282 -4.75 6.64 12.40
N GLN A 283 -4.70 7.01 13.69
CA GLN A 283 -5.71 6.64 14.67
C GLN A 283 -7.13 7.07 14.27
N GLY A 284 -7.27 8.26 13.69
CA GLY A 284 -8.56 8.76 13.21
C GLY A 284 -9.09 7.96 12.00
N LEU A 285 -8.22 7.37 11.18
CA LEU A 285 -8.62 6.48 10.08
C LEU A 285 -9.22 5.18 10.64
N TYR A 286 -8.53 4.58 11.59
CA TYR A 286 -8.98 3.38 12.29
C TYR A 286 -10.33 3.58 12.97
N GLN A 287 -10.52 4.69 13.69
CA GLN A 287 -11.79 5.00 14.36
C GLN A 287 -12.94 5.11 13.36
N ARG A 288 -12.76 5.81 12.24
CA ARG A 288 -13.77 5.94 11.17
C ARG A 288 -14.11 4.62 10.50
N ALA A 289 -13.14 3.72 10.36
CA ALA A 289 -13.37 2.42 9.73
C ALA A 289 -14.13 1.43 10.62
N ARG A 290 -14.25 1.73 11.92
CA ARG A 290 -14.96 0.90 12.90
C ARG A 290 -16.33 1.47 13.34
N GLY A 291 -16.55 2.73 13.14
CA GLY A 291 -17.84 3.40 13.43
C GLY A 291 -18.76 3.38 12.26
#